data_24b5fc6b84fcd18c6b9cdbb446514e00
#
_entry.id   24b5fc6b84fcd18c6b9cdbb446514e00
#
_cell.length_a   1.000
_cell.length_b   1.000
_cell.length_c   1.000
_cell.angle_alpha   90.00
_cell.angle_beta   90.00
_cell.angle_gamma   90.00
#
_symmetry.space_group_name_H-M   'P 1'
#
loop_
_entity.id
_entity.type
_entity.pdbx_description
1 polymer ?
#
loop_
_entity_poly.entity_id
_entity_poly.type
_entity_poly.pdbx_seq_one_letter_code
_entity_poly.pdbx_strand_id
1 'polypeptide(L)'
;QKNVPLIADSTIVPWPHFNGKRLGVDLEVASSTKYISGGATSIGGLILDHQTFDWSKSPRLGELSKTAGKTAFTTKLRGEISRNIGAYMAPQTAHLQSLGLETLALRFERSSHTCKQLAQFLQTVPGVQNVNYNGLSTN
;
A
#
# COMPACT_ATOMS: atom_id res chain seq x y z
N GLN A 1 -25.58 1.29 5.77
CA GLN A 1 -24.21 1.05 5.27
C GLN A 1 -24.08 -0.42 4.86
N LYS A 2 -23.51 -0.65 3.68
CA LYS A 2 -23.16 -2.01 3.26
C LYS A 2 -21.90 -2.42 4.03
N ASN A 3 -21.90 -3.59 4.66
CA ASN A 3 -20.75 -4.12 5.39
C ASN A 3 -19.73 -4.68 4.37
N VAL A 4 -18.90 -3.82 3.81
CA VAL A 4 -17.88 -4.12 2.79
C VAL A 4 -16.56 -3.54 3.25
N PRO A 5 -15.45 -4.32 3.24
CA PRO A 5 -14.15 -3.80 3.62
C PRO A 5 -13.64 -2.79 2.58
N LEU A 6 -12.98 -1.74 3.05
CA LEU A 6 -12.26 -0.80 2.20
C LEU A 6 -10.84 -1.30 1.98
N ILE A 7 -10.49 -1.51 0.72
CA ILE A 7 -9.16 -1.94 0.31
C ILE A 7 -8.48 -0.81 -0.46
N ALA A 8 -7.27 -0.44 -0.08
CA ALA A 8 -6.46 0.56 -0.78
C ALA A 8 -5.19 -0.06 -1.34
N ASP A 9 -4.84 0.30 -2.56
CA ASP A 9 -3.51 0.06 -3.12
C ASP A 9 -2.62 1.27 -2.81
N SER A 10 -1.66 1.08 -1.92
CA SER A 10 -0.71 2.10 -1.47
C SER A 10 0.65 2.02 -2.16
N THR A 11 0.74 1.33 -3.30
CA THR A 11 2.01 1.13 -4.04
C THR A 11 2.74 2.43 -4.32
N ILE A 12 2.03 3.48 -4.75
CA ILE A 12 2.62 4.76 -5.18
C ILE A 12 2.88 5.69 -4.01
N VAL A 13 2.09 5.59 -2.94
CA VAL A 13 2.25 6.39 -1.73
C VAL A 13 2.40 5.44 -0.54
N PRO A 14 3.58 4.81 -0.35
CA PRO A 14 3.77 3.84 0.71
C PRO A 14 3.83 4.50 2.10
N TRP A 15 3.67 3.69 3.14
CA TRP A 15 3.93 4.11 4.50
C TRP A 15 5.38 4.66 4.64
N PRO A 16 5.64 5.74 5.40
CA PRO A 16 4.74 6.41 6.35
C PRO A 16 3.86 7.52 5.77
N HIS A 17 3.96 7.82 4.48
CA HIS A 17 3.24 8.94 3.85
C HIS A 17 1.74 8.63 3.66
N PHE A 18 1.39 7.37 3.40
CA PHE A 18 0.01 6.89 3.45
C PHE A 18 -0.21 6.06 4.72
N ASN A 19 -1.21 6.43 5.50
CA ASN A 19 -1.61 5.68 6.69
C ASN A 19 -3.08 5.28 6.54
N GLY A 20 -3.32 4.15 5.90
CA GLY A 20 -4.66 3.67 5.60
C GLY A 20 -5.53 3.48 6.83
N LYS A 21 -4.97 3.01 7.94
CA LYS A 21 -5.70 2.84 9.20
C LYS A 21 -6.34 4.15 9.68
N ARG A 22 -5.63 5.27 9.57
CA ARG A 22 -6.15 6.60 9.95
C ARG A 22 -7.22 7.11 9.00
N LEU A 23 -7.24 6.60 7.77
CA LEU A 23 -8.19 6.97 6.72
C LEU A 23 -9.38 6.00 6.65
N GLY A 24 -9.47 5.04 7.58
CA GLY A 24 -10.56 4.07 7.62
C GLY A 24 -10.43 2.92 6.62
N VAL A 25 -9.22 2.71 6.08
CA VAL A 25 -8.91 1.56 5.22
C VAL A 25 -8.78 0.31 6.10
N ASP A 26 -9.38 -0.79 5.67
CA ASP A 26 -9.33 -2.06 6.40
C ASP A 26 -8.13 -2.91 5.96
N LEU A 27 -7.86 -2.92 4.66
CA LEU A 27 -6.75 -3.67 4.07
C LEU A 27 -5.94 -2.76 3.15
N GLU A 28 -4.61 -2.85 3.21
CA GLU A 28 -3.73 -2.24 2.22
C GLU A 28 -3.03 -3.33 1.42
N VAL A 29 -2.89 -3.10 0.12
CA VAL A 29 -2.04 -3.88 -0.76
C VAL A 29 -0.99 -2.96 -1.37
N ALA A 30 0.22 -3.46 -1.53
CA ALA A 30 1.30 -2.67 -2.14
C ALA A 30 2.24 -3.58 -2.92
N SER A 31 2.64 -3.14 -4.12
CA SER A 31 3.78 -3.72 -4.80
C SER A 31 5.07 -3.24 -4.14
N SER A 32 5.68 -4.10 -3.35
CA SER A 32 6.97 -3.78 -2.73
C SER A 32 8.13 -3.73 -3.74
N THR A 33 7.92 -4.20 -4.96
CA THR A 33 8.82 -4.02 -6.11
C THR A 33 9.15 -2.55 -6.41
N LYS A 34 8.23 -1.63 -6.10
CA LYS A 34 8.30 -0.21 -6.50
C LYS A 34 9.10 0.60 -5.46
N TYR A 35 8.45 1.51 -4.76
CA TYR A 35 9.12 2.41 -3.82
C TYR A 35 9.81 1.69 -2.65
N ILE A 36 9.22 0.60 -2.16
CA ILE A 36 9.74 -0.15 -1.01
C ILE A 36 11.11 -0.75 -1.32
N SER A 37 11.28 -1.39 -2.47
CA SER A 37 12.55 -2.05 -2.82
C SER A 37 13.71 -1.08 -3.09
N GLY A 38 13.42 0.21 -3.24
CA GLY A 38 14.45 1.23 -3.43
C GLY A 38 15.05 1.34 -4.83
N GLY A 39 14.47 0.69 -5.82
CA GLY A 39 14.98 0.74 -7.21
C GLY A 39 14.67 -0.51 -8.01
N ALA A 40 13.55 -1.18 -7.68
CA ALA A 40 13.15 -2.44 -8.32
C ALA A 40 14.25 -3.53 -8.24
N THR A 41 14.95 -3.58 -7.11
CA THR A 41 16.03 -4.56 -6.86
C THR A 41 15.49 -5.99 -6.76
N SER A 42 14.20 -6.14 -6.45
CA SER A 42 13.53 -7.42 -6.31
C SER A 42 12.01 -7.28 -6.50
N ILE A 43 11.36 -8.36 -6.89
CA ILE A 43 9.90 -8.41 -7.05
C ILE A 43 9.27 -8.85 -5.73
N GLY A 44 8.19 -8.18 -5.32
CA GLY A 44 7.45 -8.55 -4.13
C GLY A 44 6.16 -7.76 -3.97
N GLY A 45 5.35 -8.21 -3.01
CA GLY A 45 4.11 -7.57 -2.62
C GLY A 45 3.86 -7.69 -1.13
N LEU A 46 3.07 -6.79 -0.60
CA LEU A 46 2.66 -6.75 0.80
C LEU A 46 1.15 -6.65 0.89
N ILE A 47 0.59 -7.32 1.89
CA ILE A 47 -0.80 -7.15 2.31
C ILE A 47 -0.77 -6.80 3.79
N LEU A 48 -1.35 -5.66 4.14
CA LEU A 48 -1.48 -5.18 5.52
C LEU A 48 -2.94 -5.28 5.93
N ASP A 49 -3.21 -6.02 6.98
CA ASP A 49 -4.53 -6.12 7.61
C ASP A 49 -4.53 -5.23 8.86
N HIS A 50 -5.30 -4.14 8.82
CA HIS A 50 -5.41 -3.21 9.95
C HIS A 50 -6.29 -3.74 11.08
N GLN A 51 -6.93 -4.91 10.89
CA GLN A 51 -7.80 -5.57 11.86
C GLN A 51 -8.97 -4.68 12.33
N THR A 52 -9.46 -3.84 11.44
CA THR A 52 -10.56 -2.90 11.71
C THR A 52 -11.90 -3.46 11.28
N PHE A 53 -11.94 -4.31 10.26
CA PHE A 53 -13.16 -4.85 9.70
C PHE A 53 -13.75 -6.00 10.53
N ASP A 54 -15.08 -6.01 10.64
CA ASP A 54 -15.82 -7.12 11.28
C ASP A 54 -16.13 -8.23 10.27
N TRP A 55 -15.39 -9.31 10.34
CA TRP A 55 -15.54 -10.47 9.46
C TRP A 55 -16.70 -11.40 9.84
N SER A 56 -17.39 -11.18 10.97
CA SER A 56 -18.45 -12.08 11.48
C SER A 56 -19.60 -12.28 10.50
N LYS A 57 -19.90 -11.26 9.68
CA LYS A 57 -20.95 -11.29 8.67
C LYS A 57 -20.49 -11.73 7.29
N SER A 58 -19.22 -12.06 7.13
CA SER A 58 -18.67 -12.54 5.87
C SER A 58 -19.13 -13.96 5.57
N PRO A 59 -19.69 -14.25 4.37
CA PRO A 59 -20.07 -15.60 3.99
C PRO A 59 -18.89 -16.60 3.98
N ARG A 60 -17.67 -16.10 3.82
CA ARG A 60 -16.47 -16.93 3.69
C ARG A 60 -15.60 -16.96 4.96
N LEU A 61 -15.70 -15.94 5.80
CA LEU A 61 -14.82 -15.78 6.96
C LEU A 61 -15.59 -15.77 8.28
N GLY A 62 -16.94 -15.73 8.25
CA GLY A 62 -17.76 -15.63 9.45
C GLY A 62 -17.53 -16.76 10.45
N GLU A 63 -17.45 -18.02 9.99
CA GLU A 63 -17.15 -19.14 10.89
C GLU A 63 -15.73 -19.02 11.47
N LEU A 64 -14.74 -18.74 10.64
CA LEU A 64 -13.36 -18.57 11.10
C LEU A 64 -13.24 -17.39 12.06
N SER A 65 -14.03 -16.34 11.90
CA SER A 65 -14.00 -15.18 12.78
C SER A 65 -14.45 -15.48 14.20
N LYS A 66 -15.21 -16.54 14.44
CA LYS A 66 -15.62 -16.95 15.79
C LYS A 66 -14.41 -17.37 16.65
N THR A 67 -13.37 -17.92 16.03
CA THR A 67 -12.15 -18.37 16.71
C THR A 67 -10.99 -17.41 16.50
N ALA A 68 -10.81 -16.88 15.30
CA ALA A 68 -9.70 -16.01 14.92
C ALA A 68 -10.01 -14.50 15.12
N GLY A 69 -11.27 -14.12 15.38
CA GLY A 69 -11.66 -12.73 15.59
C GLY A 69 -11.28 -11.84 14.40
N LYS A 70 -10.66 -10.72 14.69
CA LYS A 70 -10.24 -9.73 13.69
C LYS A 70 -9.14 -10.22 12.75
N THR A 71 -8.41 -11.25 13.14
CA THR A 71 -7.33 -11.84 12.31
C THR A 71 -7.85 -12.90 11.33
N ALA A 72 -9.15 -13.11 11.22
CA ALA A 72 -9.76 -14.14 10.37
C ALA A 72 -9.28 -14.06 8.91
N PHE A 73 -9.15 -12.84 8.36
CA PHE A 73 -8.64 -12.64 7.00
C PHE A 73 -7.20 -13.14 6.84
N THR A 74 -6.28 -12.67 7.67
CA THR A 74 -4.87 -13.09 7.61
C THR A 74 -4.67 -14.55 7.94
N THR A 75 -5.46 -15.11 8.86
CA THR A 75 -5.45 -16.53 9.19
C THR A 75 -5.84 -17.38 7.98
N LYS A 76 -6.93 -17.02 7.31
CA LYS A 76 -7.38 -17.68 6.06
C LYS A 76 -6.36 -17.54 4.94
N LEU A 77 -5.88 -16.31 4.74
CA LEU A 77 -4.89 -16.01 3.70
C LEU A 77 -3.63 -16.87 3.86
N ARG A 78 -3.06 -16.93 5.07
CA ARG A 78 -1.85 -17.71 5.35
C ARG A 78 -2.09 -19.20 5.34
N GLY A 79 -3.13 -19.66 6.01
CA GLY A 79 -3.40 -21.08 6.23
C GLY A 79 -3.86 -21.83 4.99
N GLU A 80 -4.55 -21.16 4.09
CA GLU A 80 -5.12 -21.80 2.89
C GLU A 80 -4.54 -21.22 1.60
N ILE A 81 -4.63 -19.91 1.39
CA ILE A 81 -4.30 -19.33 0.07
C ILE A 81 -2.78 -19.35 -0.15
N SER A 82 -2.01 -18.68 0.71
CA SER A 82 -0.55 -18.58 0.56
C SER A 82 0.11 -19.96 0.62
N ARG A 83 -0.36 -20.81 1.55
CA ARG A 83 0.14 -22.19 1.68
C ARG A 83 -0.05 -23.00 0.40
N ASN A 84 -1.22 -22.92 -0.22
CA ASN A 84 -1.55 -23.77 -1.39
C ASN A 84 -0.93 -23.22 -2.68
N ILE A 85 -0.80 -21.89 -2.81
CA ILE A 85 -0.21 -21.25 -3.99
C ILE A 85 1.32 -21.21 -3.90
N GLY A 86 1.89 -21.24 -2.69
CA GLY A 86 3.33 -21.13 -2.48
C GLY A 86 3.88 -19.72 -2.73
N ALA A 87 3.03 -18.69 -2.68
CA ALA A 87 3.41 -17.31 -2.94
C ALA A 87 4.05 -16.68 -1.69
N TYR A 88 5.28 -17.05 -1.41
CA TYR A 88 6.07 -16.50 -0.31
C TYR A 88 7.25 -15.70 -0.83
N MET A 89 7.54 -14.60 -0.14
CA MET A 89 8.76 -13.83 -0.40
C MET A 89 9.98 -14.63 0.11
N ALA A 90 10.95 -14.85 -0.75
CA ALA A 90 12.21 -15.49 -0.35
C ALA A 90 12.95 -14.61 0.67
N PRO A 91 13.66 -15.20 1.66
CA PRO A 91 14.40 -14.43 2.68
C PRO A 91 15.37 -13.42 2.09
N GLN A 92 16.06 -13.78 1.01
CA GLN A 92 16.98 -12.87 0.31
C GLN A 92 16.24 -11.67 -0.29
N THR A 93 15.09 -11.88 -0.90
CA THR A 93 14.22 -10.80 -1.40
C THR A 93 13.76 -9.89 -0.26
N ALA A 94 13.33 -10.46 0.86
CA ALA A 94 12.92 -9.70 2.03
C ALA A 94 14.07 -8.85 2.57
N HIS A 95 15.29 -9.37 2.61
CA HIS A 95 16.48 -8.63 3.01
C HIS A 95 16.75 -7.44 2.09
N LEU A 96 16.74 -7.64 0.77
CA LEU A 96 16.93 -6.55 -0.20
C LEU A 96 15.86 -5.46 -0.06
N GLN A 97 14.60 -5.85 0.16
CA GLN A 97 13.51 -4.90 0.37
C GLN A 97 13.62 -4.15 1.70
N SER A 98 14.13 -4.81 2.74
CA SER A 98 14.42 -4.15 4.03
C SER A 98 15.47 -3.05 3.89
N LEU A 99 16.51 -3.27 3.10
CA LEU A 99 17.48 -2.24 2.78
C LEU A 99 16.85 -1.05 2.03
N GLY A 100 15.91 -1.33 1.13
CA GLY A 100 15.16 -0.28 0.42
C GLY A 100 14.30 0.58 1.37
N LEU A 101 13.76 -0.01 2.42
CA LEU A 101 12.96 0.70 3.43
C LEU A 101 13.76 1.77 4.18
N GLU A 102 15.06 1.56 4.41
CA GLU A 102 15.91 2.51 5.15
C GLU A 102 15.92 3.90 4.53
N THR A 103 15.81 3.99 3.20
CA THR A 103 15.83 5.27 2.48
C THR A 103 14.46 5.68 1.93
N LEU A 104 13.42 4.92 2.20
CA LEU A 104 12.10 5.12 1.58
C LEU A 104 11.54 6.54 1.81
N ALA A 105 11.54 7.01 3.05
CA ALA A 105 11.03 8.33 3.38
C ALA A 105 11.79 9.44 2.65
N LEU A 106 13.12 9.41 2.69
CA LEU A 106 13.98 10.40 2.01
C LEU A 106 13.74 10.43 0.50
N ARG A 107 13.65 9.26 -0.14
CA ARG A 107 13.41 9.16 -1.58
C ARG A 107 12.04 9.68 -1.96
N PHE A 108 11.01 9.33 -1.18
CA PHE A 108 9.66 9.77 -1.44
C PHE A 108 9.50 11.28 -1.26
N GLU A 109 10.01 11.84 -0.17
CA GLU A 109 10.01 13.28 0.10
C GLU A 109 10.74 14.06 -1.00
N ARG A 110 11.92 13.59 -1.40
CA ARG A 110 12.67 14.24 -2.48
C ARG A 110 11.92 14.21 -3.81
N SER A 111 11.36 13.06 -4.18
CA SER A 111 10.58 12.92 -5.40
C SER A 111 9.33 13.82 -5.39
N SER A 112 8.60 13.86 -4.28
CA SER A 112 7.42 14.70 -4.11
C SER A 112 7.76 16.19 -4.23
N HIS A 113 8.85 16.62 -3.59
CA HIS A 113 9.34 17.99 -3.71
C HIS A 113 9.68 18.36 -5.15
N THR A 114 10.43 17.50 -5.84
CA THR A 114 10.79 17.69 -7.26
C THR A 114 9.57 17.75 -8.15
N CYS A 115 8.59 16.85 -7.95
CA CYS A 115 7.34 16.86 -8.70
C CYS A 115 6.55 18.17 -8.51
N LYS A 116 6.51 18.68 -7.28
CA LYS A 116 5.85 19.97 -6.99
C LYS A 116 6.52 21.12 -7.74
N GLN A 117 7.84 21.21 -7.69
CA GLN A 117 8.59 22.24 -8.42
C GLN A 117 8.37 22.14 -9.93
N LEU A 118 8.41 20.91 -10.48
CA LEU A 118 8.13 20.68 -11.88
C LEU A 118 6.72 21.11 -12.27
N ALA A 119 5.72 20.74 -11.47
CA ALA A 119 4.34 21.13 -11.72
C ALA A 119 4.16 22.65 -11.72
N GLN A 120 4.77 23.36 -10.77
CA GLN A 120 4.78 24.83 -10.73
C GLN A 120 5.46 25.44 -11.93
N PHE A 121 6.61 24.91 -12.34
CA PHE A 121 7.31 25.37 -13.55
C PHE A 121 6.46 25.17 -14.79
N LEU A 122 5.85 24.00 -14.98
CA LEU A 122 5.02 23.71 -16.14
C LEU A 122 3.83 24.66 -16.30
N GLN A 123 3.28 25.19 -15.19
CA GLN A 123 2.22 26.21 -15.26
C GLN A 123 2.68 27.53 -15.92
N THR A 124 3.99 27.78 -15.96
CA THR A 124 4.57 28.97 -16.56
C THR A 124 5.01 28.79 -18.02
N VAL A 125 5.01 27.55 -18.52
CA VAL A 125 5.52 27.23 -19.88
C VAL A 125 4.48 27.56 -20.93
N PRO A 126 4.82 28.41 -21.93
CA PRO A 126 3.91 28.69 -23.05
C PRO A 126 3.50 27.42 -23.80
N GLY A 127 2.21 27.27 -24.07
CA GLY A 127 1.64 26.10 -24.73
C GLY A 127 1.15 25.00 -23.80
N VAL A 128 1.50 25.04 -22.51
CA VAL A 128 0.90 24.17 -21.48
C VAL A 128 -0.44 24.78 -21.06
N GLN A 129 -1.53 24.09 -21.37
CA GLN A 129 -2.89 24.59 -21.06
C GLN A 129 -3.33 24.29 -19.63
N ASN A 130 -2.93 23.15 -19.09
CA ASN A 130 -3.32 22.74 -17.74
C ASN A 130 -2.26 21.80 -17.13
N VAL A 131 -2.07 21.92 -15.80
CA VAL A 131 -1.22 21.03 -15.01
C VAL A 131 -2.06 20.49 -13.86
N ASN A 132 -2.38 19.20 -13.92
CA ASN A 132 -3.12 18.51 -12.88
C ASN A 132 -2.14 17.82 -11.93
N TYR A 133 -1.98 18.38 -10.74
CA TYR A 133 -1.10 17.84 -9.68
C TYR A 133 -1.68 18.16 -8.30
N ASN A 134 -1.90 17.12 -7.49
CA ASN A 134 -2.55 17.25 -6.17
C ASN A 134 -1.82 18.18 -5.17
N GLY A 135 -0.55 18.46 -5.39
CA GLY A 135 0.23 19.37 -4.55
C GLY A 135 0.14 20.85 -4.94
N LEU A 136 -0.65 21.22 -5.94
CA LEU A 136 -0.92 22.61 -6.33
C LEU A 136 -2.13 23.14 -5.54
N SER A 137 -2.05 24.41 -5.12
CA SER A 137 -3.11 25.08 -4.34
C SER A 137 -4.38 25.41 -5.16
N THR A 138 -4.38 25.16 -6.44
CA THR A 138 -5.48 25.44 -7.39
C THR A 138 -6.31 24.20 -7.75
N ASN A 139 -6.07 23.07 -7.15
CA ASN A 139 -6.85 21.83 -7.34
C ASN A 139 -7.80 21.59 -6.21
#